data_1b36c20d3eebbc596891cbc34cdac862
#
_entry.id   1b36c20d3eebbc596891cbc34cdac862
#
_cell.length_a   1.000
_cell.length_b   1.000
_cell.length_c   1.000
_cell.angle_alpha   90.00
_cell.angle_beta   90.00
_cell.angle_gamma   90.00
#
_symmetry.space_group_name_H-M   'P 1'
#
loop_
_entity.id
_entity.type
_entity.pdbx_description
1 polymer ?
#
loop_
_entity_poly.entity_id
_entity_poly.type
_entity_poly.pdbx_seq_one_letter_code
_entity_poly.pdbx_strand_id
1 'polypeptide(L)'
;MKPRIKLAETTTPDGGALALFEQDNTYSITYKGQQLMHSKMTTSEELLGKLGLDRLDDTLPARILVGGLGLGYTLRTVMEGCSPDAHVDIAELIPEVVDWNRTFLKDLNGSFLDDSRATVLTKNVGNIIKNAPLETYDTILLDVDNGPIGMVAESNNSLYSHFGVRSIHAALKSNGRAVFWSAQADPRFEKRLRKAGFTVKAVPARTHPGAKRAAYLLYVADR
;
A
#
# COMPACT_ATOMS: atom_id res chain seq x y z
N MET A 1 22.08 16.55 -16.41
CA MET A 1 20.79 16.19 -15.76
C MET A 1 19.69 16.73 -16.67
N LYS A 2 18.79 15.89 -17.12
CA LYS A 2 17.65 16.33 -17.95
C LYS A 2 16.67 17.16 -17.09
N PRO A 3 15.88 18.05 -17.71
CA PRO A 3 14.87 18.80 -16.97
C PRO A 3 13.83 17.83 -16.37
N ARG A 4 13.27 18.19 -15.22
CA ARG A 4 12.14 17.50 -14.63
C ARG A 4 10.87 17.85 -15.41
N ILE A 5 10.17 16.86 -15.93
CA ILE A 5 8.99 17.01 -16.77
C ILE A 5 7.75 16.60 -15.96
N LYS A 6 6.74 17.48 -15.91
CA LYS A 6 5.43 17.12 -15.37
C LYS A 6 4.68 16.32 -16.43
N LEU A 7 4.37 15.04 -16.14
CA LEU A 7 3.65 14.15 -17.04
C LEU A 7 2.13 14.28 -16.88
N ALA A 8 1.67 14.42 -15.64
CA ALA A 8 0.25 14.52 -15.32
C ALA A 8 0.03 15.22 -13.98
N GLU A 9 -1.19 15.73 -13.78
CA GLU A 9 -1.62 16.35 -12.53
C GLU A 9 -3.11 16.13 -12.33
N THR A 10 -3.52 15.96 -11.07
CA THR A 10 -4.93 15.91 -10.66
C THR A 10 -5.12 16.60 -9.31
N THR A 11 -6.37 16.75 -8.90
CA THR A 11 -6.73 17.30 -7.58
C THR A 11 -7.27 16.15 -6.71
N THR A 12 -6.69 16.00 -5.54
CA THR A 12 -7.15 15.02 -4.54
C THR A 12 -8.49 15.43 -3.91
N PRO A 13 -9.23 14.53 -3.27
CA PRO A 13 -10.52 14.84 -2.64
C PRO A 13 -10.48 15.96 -1.59
N ASP A 14 -9.32 16.21 -0.96
CA ASP A 14 -9.09 17.32 -0.02
C ASP A 14 -8.64 18.62 -0.71
N GLY A 15 -8.66 18.67 -2.04
CA GLY A 15 -8.33 19.86 -2.85
C GLY A 15 -6.84 20.07 -3.08
N GLY A 16 -5.97 19.14 -2.69
CA GLY A 16 -4.52 19.23 -2.91
C GLY A 16 -4.13 18.84 -4.35
N ALA A 17 -3.15 19.52 -4.93
CA ALA A 17 -2.58 19.13 -6.22
C ALA A 17 -1.68 17.92 -6.06
N LEU A 18 -1.98 16.85 -6.80
CA LEU A 18 -1.17 15.64 -6.93
C LEU A 18 -0.59 15.60 -8.34
N ALA A 19 0.73 15.49 -8.48
CA ALA A 19 1.37 15.52 -9.80
C ALA A 19 2.43 14.44 -9.96
N LEU A 20 2.47 13.86 -11.16
CA LEU A 20 3.46 12.89 -11.61
C LEU A 20 4.55 13.60 -12.42
N PHE A 21 5.79 13.32 -12.10
CA PHE A 21 6.96 13.84 -12.80
C PHE A 21 7.89 12.72 -13.26
N GLU A 22 8.58 12.97 -14.38
CA GLU A 22 9.68 12.16 -14.89
C GLU A 22 10.96 13.01 -14.93
N GLN A 23 12.09 12.41 -14.55
CA GLN A 23 13.42 12.96 -14.71
C GLN A 23 14.46 11.84 -14.85
N ASP A 24 15.24 11.85 -15.93
CA ASP A 24 16.31 10.84 -16.17
C ASP A 24 15.81 9.39 -16.02
N ASN A 25 14.65 9.06 -16.60
CA ASN A 25 13.97 7.77 -16.52
C ASN A 25 13.59 7.36 -15.09
N THR A 26 13.44 8.31 -14.20
CA THR A 26 12.90 8.09 -12.85
C THR A 26 11.63 8.88 -12.66
N TYR A 27 10.72 8.34 -11.84
CA TYR A 27 9.40 8.93 -11.61
C TYR A 27 9.24 9.37 -10.17
N SER A 28 8.49 10.43 -9.98
CA SER A 28 8.12 10.91 -8.64
C SER A 28 6.70 11.43 -8.61
N ILE A 29 5.98 11.14 -7.52
CA ILE A 29 4.68 11.72 -7.21
C ILE A 29 4.88 12.80 -6.15
N THR A 30 4.29 13.96 -6.38
CA THR A 30 4.27 15.07 -5.41
C THR A 30 2.85 15.41 -5.01
N TYR A 31 2.67 15.79 -3.76
CA TYR A 31 1.41 16.31 -3.22
C TYR A 31 1.66 17.70 -2.62
N LYS A 32 0.87 18.70 -3.06
CA LYS A 32 1.06 20.12 -2.66
C LYS A 32 2.52 20.58 -2.82
N GLY A 33 3.20 20.12 -3.88
CA GLY A 33 4.59 20.43 -4.17
C GLY A 33 5.65 19.65 -3.38
N GLN A 34 5.26 18.86 -2.39
CA GLN A 34 6.18 18.00 -1.62
C GLN A 34 6.25 16.60 -2.23
N GLN A 35 7.44 16.02 -2.30
CA GLN A 35 7.62 14.67 -2.82
C GLN A 35 7.05 13.64 -1.85
N LEU A 36 6.08 12.84 -2.33
CA LEU A 36 5.54 11.69 -1.60
C LEU A 36 6.31 10.42 -1.91
N MET A 37 6.56 10.15 -3.20
CA MET A 37 7.14 8.90 -3.69
C MET A 37 8.19 9.18 -4.76
N HIS A 38 9.16 8.27 -4.87
CA HIS A 38 10.18 8.32 -5.90
C HIS A 38 10.61 6.91 -6.30
N SER A 39 10.74 6.63 -7.61
CA SER A 39 11.02 5.31 -8.16
C SER A 39 12.41 4.73 -7.82
N LYS A 40 13.29 5.50 -7.17
CA LYS A 40 14.55 5.01 -6.58
C LYS A 40 14.43 4.66 -5.09
N MET A 41 13.26 4.84 -4.48
CA MET A 41 13.04 4.66 -3.03
C MET A 41 11.91 3.65 -2.84
N THR A 42 12.14 2.38 -3.22
CA THR A 42 11.11 1.35 -3.37
C THR A 42 11.23 0.20 -2.37
N THR A 43 12.35 0.17 -1.62
CA THR A 43 12.68 -0.97 -0.76
C THR A 43 11.63 -1.21 0.33
N SER A 44 10.98 -0.15 0.83
CA SER A 44 9.94 -0.28 1.86
C SER A 44 8.66 -0.88 1.30
N GLU A 45 8.26 -0.48 0.09
CA GLU A 45 7.08 -0.98 -0.62
C GLU A 45 7.27 -2.44 -1.06
N GLU A 46 8.46 -2.78 -1.57
CA GLU A 46 8.82 -4.16 -1.87
C GLU A 46 8.84 -5.04 -0.61
N LEU A 47 9.36 -4.51 0.50
CA LEU A 47 9.37 -5.23 1.78
C LEU A 47 7.95 -5.42 2.32
N LEU A 48 7.06 -4.42 2.15
CA LEU A 48 5.65 -4.52 2.51
C LEU A 48 4.99 -5.70 1.78
N GLY A 49 5.16 -5.80 0.46
CA GLY A 49 4.66 -6.91 -0.33
C GLY A 49 5.21 -8.25 0.14
N LYS A 50 6.53 -8.37 0.31
CA LYS A 50 7.19 -9.61 0.78
C LYS A 50 6.69 -10.06 2.14
N LEU A 51 6.58 -9.14 3.11
CA LEU A 51 6.08 -9.46 4.45
C LEU A 51 4.61 -9.92 4.41
N GLY A 52 3.81 -9.37 3.49
CA GLY A 52 2.43 -9.80 3.30
C GLY A 52 2.31 -11.23 2.79
N LEU A 53 3.21 -11.64 1.92
CA LEU A 53 3.23 -12.98 1.31
C LEU A 53 3.90 -14.05 2.17
N ASP A 54 4.76 -13.66 3.12
CA ASP A 54 5.66 -14.55 3.89
C ASP A 54 4.97 -15.73 4.59
N ARG A 55 3.65 -15.66 4.82
CA ARG A 55 2.86 -16.72 5.43
C ARG A 55 1.91 -17.43 4.47
N LEU A 56 1.83 -16.97 3.24
CA LEU A 56 0.97 -17.61 2.23
C LEU A 56 1.70 -18.79 1.60
N ASP A 57 0.94 -19.84 1.31
CA ASP A 57 1.40 -20.92 0.45
C ASP A 57 1.21 -20.47 -1.00
N ASP A 58 2.28 -20.37 -1.75
CA ASP A 58 2.29 -19.90 -3.14
C ASP A 58 1.64 -20.88 -4.13
N THR A 59 1.29 -22.09 -3.65
CA THR A 59 0.57 -23.10 -4.41
C THR A 59 -0.95 -23.07 -4.18
N LEU A 60 -1.43 -22.31 -3.18
CA LEU A 60 -2.85 -22.24 -2.82
C LEU A 60 -3.49 -20.91 -3.21
N PRO A 61 -4.79 -20.92 -3.56
CA PRO A 61 -5.52 -19.68 -3.79
C PRO A 61 -5.50 -18.78 -2.56
N ALA A 62 -5.16 -17.52 -2.74
CA ALA A 62 -5.19 -16.51 -1.68
C ALA A 62 -5.98 -15.29 -2.13
N ARG A 63 -6.66 -14.62 -1.20
CA ARG A 63 -7.28 -13.32 -1.45
C ARG A 63 -6.51 -12.22 -0.73
N ILE A 64 -5.97 -11.30 -1.51
CA ILE A 64 -5.06 -10.26 -1.05
C ILE A 64 -5.69 -8.88 -1.32
N LEU A 65 -5.63 -7.98 -0.33
CA LEU A 65 -6.00 -6.58 -0.52
C LEU A 65 -4.75 -5.70 -0.45
N VAL A 66 -4.49 -4.96 -1.52
CA VAL A 66 -3.47 -3.90 -1.57
C VAL A 66 -4.18 -2.56 -1.48
N GLY A 67 -3.99 -1.84 -0.39
CA GLY A 67 -4.52 -0.49 -0.16
C GLY A 67 -3.45 0.55 -0.45
N GLY A 68 -3.70 1.37 -1.48
CA GLY A 68 -2.76 2.31 -2.07
C GLY A 68 -2.00 1.70 -3.25
N LEU A 69 -2.02 2.37 -4.39
CA LEU A 69 -1.31 1.95 -5.61
C LEU A 69 0.02 2.70 -5.77
N GLY A 70 0.01 4.00 -5.60
CA GLY A 70 1.19 4.85 -5.75
C GLY A 70 1.92 4.61 -7.07
N LEU A 71 3.22 4.26 -7.01
CA LEU A 71 4.04 3.90 -8.17
C LEU A 71 3.95 2.42 -8.56
N GLY A 72 3.16 1.61 -7.82
CA GLY A 72 2.87 0.21 -8.15
C GLY A 72 3.86 -0.84 -7.63
N TYR A 73 4.82 -0.48 -6.78
CA TYR A 73 5.86 -1.44 -6.33
C TYR A 73 5.34 -2.50 -5.37
N THR A 74 4.44 -2.14 -4.45
CA THR A 74 3.77 -3.12 -3.57
C THR A 74 2.95 -4.10 -4.41
N LEU A 75 2.15 -3.59 -5.37
CA LEU A 75 1.40 -4.42 -6.32
C LEU A 75 2.32 -5.37 -7.08
N ARG A 76 3.39 -4.84 -7.70
CA ARG A 76 4.35 -5.65 -8.46
C ARG A 76 4.89 -6.80 -7.60
N THR A 77 5.36 -6.50 -6.40
CA THR A 77 5.92 -7.52 -5.49
C THR A 77 4.89 -8.60 -5.15
N VAL A 78 3.64 -8.21 -4.91
CA VAL A 78 2.55 -9.16 -4.63
C VAL A 78 2.27 -10.03 -5.84
N MET A 79 2.13 -9.45 -7.03
CA MET A 79 1.78 -10.18 -8.25
C MET A 79 2.88 -11.13 -8.72
N GLU A 80 4.15 -10.77 -8.51
CA GLU A 80 5.31 -11.62 -8.81
C GLU A 80 5.45 -12.80 -7.83
N GLY A 81 4.96 -12.66 -6.59
CA GLY A 81 5.18 -13.64 -5.52
C GLY A 81 3.95 -14.41 -5.04
N CYS A 82 2.74 -14.06 -5.48
CA CYS A 82 1.53 -14.79 -5.09
C CYS A 82 1.23 -15.96 -6.06
N SER A 83 0.39 -16.89 -5.59
CA SER A 83 -0.10 -18.02 -6.39
C SER A 83 -0.72 -17.55 -7.73
N PRO A 84 -0.60 -18.35 -8.81
CA PRO A 84 -1.34 -18.13 -10.06
C PRO A 84 -2.86 -18.07 -9.87
N ASP A 85 -3.40 -18.73 -8.84
CA ASP A 85 -4.82 -18.77 -8.51
C ASP A 85 -5.22 -17.72 -7.45
N ALA A 86 -4.31 -16.81 -7.09
CA ALA A 86 -4.61 -15.74 -6.15
C ALA A 86 -5.57 -14.71 -6.76
N HIS A 87 -6.32 -14.03 -5.90
CA HIS A 87 -7.13 -12.87 -6.27
C HIS A 87 -6.62 -11.64 -5.52
N VAL A 88 -6.24 -10.59 -6.25
CA VAL A 88 -5.65 -9.36 -5.69
C VAL A 88 -6.58 -8.18 -5.93
N ASP A 89 -7.24 -7.71 -4.87
CA ASP A 89 -8.01 -6.48 -4.87
C ASP A 89 -7.04 -5.29 -4.67
N ILE A 90 -7.03 -4.31 -5.57
CA ILE A 90 -6.21 -3.09 -5.49
C ILE A 90 -7.12 -1.90 -5.23
N ALA A 91 -7.05 -1.35 -4.03
CA ALA A 91 -7.82 -0.17 -3.64
C ALA A 91 -7.00 1.09 -3.89
N GLU A 92 -7.42 1.93 -4.82
CA GLU A 92 -6.85 3.26 -5.05
C GLU A 92 -7.98 4.30 -5.02
N LEU A 93 -7.77 5.37 -4.26
CA LEU A 93 -8.78 6.41 -4.09
C LEU A 93 -8.86 7.36 -5.27
N ILE A 94 -7.74 7.58 -5.95
CA ILE A 94 -7.56 8.58 -7.01
C ILE A 94 -7.51 7.87 -8.36
N PRO A 95 -8.60 7.92 -9.18
CA PRO A 95 -8.66 7.22 -10.46
C PRO A 95 -7.49 7.54 -11.39
N GLU A 96 -7.02 8.81 -11.38
CA GLU A 96 -5.92 9.24 -12.23
C GLU A 96 -4.60 8.54 -11.87
N VAL A 97 -4.38 8.15 -10.60
CA VAL A 97 -3.21 7.34 -10.22
C VAL A 97 -3.26 5.96 -10.89
N VAL A 98 -4.46 5.38 -11.04
CA VAL A 98 -4.64 4.13 -11.80
C VAL A 98 -4.30 4.34 -13.27
N ASP A 99 -4.78 5.44 -13.87
CA ASP A 99 -4.50 5.79 -15.27
C ASP A 99 -2.99 6.05 -15.48
N TRP A 100 -2.31 6.72 -14.55
CA TRP A 100 -0.85 6.92 -14.61
C TRP A 100 -0.10 5.59 -14.60
N ASN A 101 -0.55 4.64 -13.77
CA ASN A 101 0.05 3.30 -13.72
C ASN A 101 -0.17 2.50 -15.01
N ARG A 102 -1.28 2.70 -15.70
CA ARG A 102 -1.55 2.05 -17.00
C ARG A 102 -0.83 2.71 -18.18
N THR A 103 -0.43 3.95 -18.04
CA THR A 103 0.18 4.74 -19.13
C THR A 103 1.67 4.97 -18.91
N PHE A 104 2.03 5.80 -17.95
CA PHE A 104 3.40 6.27 -17.74
C PHE A 104 4.26 5.31 -16.91
N LEU A 105 3.63 4.56 -15.98
CA LEU A 105 4.31 3.75 -14.98
C LEU A 105 4.23 2.25 -15.28
N LYS A 106 3.76 1.88 -16.47
CA LYS A 106 3.54 0.48 -16.87
C LYS A 106 4.80 -0.38 -16.71
N ASP A 107 5.96 0.17 -17.05
CA ASP A 107 7.23 -0.52 -16.92
C ASP A 107 7.67 -0.72 -15.45
N LEU A 108 7.21 0.14 -14.54
CA LEU A 108 7.52 0.01 -13.12
C LEU A 108 6.68 -1.07 -12.44
N ASN A 109 5.38 -1.12 -12.76
CA ASN A 109 4.45 -2.05 -12.14
C ASN A 109 4.30 -3.39 -12.88
N GLY A 110 5.04 -3.60 -13.98
CA GLY A 110 5.03 -4.85 -14.75
C GLY A 110 3.74 -5.12 -15.51
N SER A 111 2.90 -4.11 -15.74
CA SER A 111 1.57 -4.24 -16.37
C SER A 111 0.56 -5.08 -15.57
N PHE A 112 0.80 -5.31 -14.30
CA PHE A 112 -0.03 -6.18 -13.46
C PHE A 112 -1.45 -5.66 -13.21
N LEU A 113 -1.75 -4.40 -13.54
CA LEU A 113 -3.14 -3.91 -13.53
C LEU A 113 -4.03 -4.54 -14.62
N ASP A 114 -3.42 -5.15 -15.63
CA ASP A 114 -4.10 -5.86 -16.71
C ASP A 114 -4.10 -7.39 -16.51
N ASP A 115 -3.51 -7.89 -15.41
CA ASP A 115 -3.50 -9.32 -15.04
C ASP A 115 -4.89 -9.77 -14.58
N SER A 116 -5.31 -10.98 -14.98
CA SER A 116 -6.62 -11.55 -14.66
C SER A 116 -6.85 -11.75 -13.15
N ARG A 117 -5.79 -11.85 -12.36
CA ARG A 117 -5.84 -11.95 -10.89
C ARG A 117 -6.13 -10.61 -10.22
N ALA A 118 -5.91 -9.49 -10.92
CA ALA A 118 -6.00 -8.14 -10.38
C ALA A 118 -7.40 -7.54 -10.57
N THR A 119 -7.96 -7.00 -9.50
CA THR A 119 -9.21 -6.22 -9.54
C THR A 119 -8.96 -4.83 -8.97
N VAL A 120 -9.06 -3.80 -9.83
CA VAL A 120 -8.90 -2.41 -9.41
C VAL A 120 -10.22 -1.87 -8.84
N LEU A 121 -10.17 -1.37 -7.62
CA LEU A 121 -11.28 -0.77 -6.91
C LEU A 121 -10.98 0.72 -6.64
N THR A 122 -11.57 1.62 -7.42
CA THR A 122 -11.43 3.09 -7.22
C THR A 122 -12.29 3.56 -6.05
N LYS A 123 -11.93 3.11 -4.85
CA LYS A 123 -12.66 3.34 -3.59
C LYS A 123 -11.69 3.53 -2.43
N ASN A 124 -12.16 4.21 -1.39
CA ASN A 124 -11.43 4.27 -0.13
C ASN A 124 -11.29 2.85 0.48
N VAL A 125 -10.06 2.44 0.77
CA VAL A 125 -9.74 1.09 1.29
C VAL A 125 -10.42 0.81 2.64
N GLY A 126 -10.58 1.82 3.50
CA GLY A 126 -11.31 1.69 4.76
C GLY A 126 -12.77 1.31 4.56
N ASN A 127 -13.40 1.84 3.51
CA ASN A 127 -14.79 1.46 3.15
C ASN A 127 -14.86 0.05 2.59
N ILE A 128 -13.87 -0.38 1.81
CA ILE A 128 -13.77 -1.76 1.30
C ILE A 128 -13.68 -2.72 2.50
N ILE A 129 -12.75 -2.48 3.41
CA ILE A 129 -12.53 -3.33 4.59
C ILE A 129 -13.78 -3.36 5.50
N LYS A 130 -14.38 -2.20 5.77
CA LYS A 130 -15.58 -2.10 6.62
C LYS A 130 -16.78 -2.89 6.07
N ASN A 131 -16.91 -2.96 4.75
CA ASN A 131 -18.03 -3.63 4.08
C ASN A 131 -17.66 -5.04 3.60
N ALA A 132 -16.44 -5.51 3.81
CA ALA A 132 -16.05 -6.87 3.49
C ALA A 132 -16.77 -7.88 4.40
N PRO A 133 -17.18 -9.03 3.88
CA PRO A 133 -17.60 -10.15 4.74
C PRO A 133 -16.50 -10.51 5.74
N LEU A 134 -16.89 -11.14 6.85
CA LEU A 134 -15.92 -11.68 7.81
C LEU A 134 -14.99 -12.68 7.11
N GLU A 135 -13.72 -12.70 7.50
CA GLU A 135 -12.74 -13.70 7.03
C GLU A 135 -12.60 -13.76 5.49
N THR A 136 -12.61 -12.58 4.85
CA THR A 136 -12.48 -12.46 3.40
C THR A 136 -11.03 -12.59 2.93
N TYR A 137 -10.09 -11.92 3.59
CA TYR A 137 -8.72 -11.75 3.12
C TYR A 137 -7.74 -12.63 3.88
N ASP A 138 -6.82 -13.23 3.14
CA ASP A 138 -5.63 -13.89 3.69
C ASP A 138 -4.59 -12.85 4.11
N THR A 139 -4.44 -11.80 3.29
CA THR A 139 -3.49 -10.70 3.54
C THR A 139 -4.10 -9.34 3.18
N ILE A 140 -3.84 -8.34 4.03
CA ILE A 140 -4.19 -6.92 3.81
C ILE A 140 -2.91 -6.10 3.93
N LEU A 141 -2.52 -5.40 2.85
CA LEU A 141 -1.36 -4.52 2.77
C LEU A 141 -1.82 -3.07 2.69
N LEU A 142 -1.35 -2.22 3.59
CA LEU A 142 -1.79 -0.84 3.68
C LEU A 142 -0.59 0.10 3.54
N ASP A 143 -0.51 0.70 2.35
CA ASP A 143 0.45 1.72 1.94
C ASP A 143 -0.32 2.99 1.54
N VAL A 144 -1.15 3.47 2.47
CA VAL A 144 -1.99 4.65 2.27
C VAL A 144 -1.46 5.80 3.11
N ASP A 145 -1.17 6.91 2.47
CA ASP A 145 -0.59 8.11 3.08
C ASP A 145 0.76 7.83 3.77
N ASN A 146 1.10 8.61 4.79
CA ASN A 146 2.32 8.42 5.60
C ASN A 146 2.09 7.53 6.85
N GLY A 147 1.15 6.60 6.78
CA GLY A 147 0.79 5.73 7.89
C GLY A 147 -0.27 6.35 8.82
N PRO A 148 -0.23 6.11 10.14
CA PRO A 148 -1.29 6.55 11.06
C PRO A 148 -1.53 8.08 11.13
N ILE A 149 -0.66 8.88 10.51
CA ILE A 149 -0.79 10.34 10.38
C ILE A 149 -1.01 10.63 8.89
N GLY A 150 -2.27 10.59 8.45
CA GLY A 150 -2.65 10.79 7.05
C GLY A 150 -2.26 12.17 6.51
N MET A 151 -1.71 12.22 5.30
CA MET A 151 -1.37 13.49 4.61
C MET A 151 -2.30 13.80 3.44
N VAL A 152 -2.81 12.79 2.74
CA VAL A 152 -3.55 12.95 1.48
C VAL A 152 -5.07 12.83 1.65
N ALA A 153 -5.53 12.09 2.65
CA ALA A 153 -6.97 11.98 2.94
C ALA A 153 -7.23 11.84 4.44
N GLU A 154 -7.88 12.84 5.04
CA GLU A 154 -8.35 12.75 6.44
C GLU A 154 -9.23 11.53 6.70
N SER A 155 -9.94 11.03 5.66
CA SER A 155 -10.75 9.82 5.73
C SER A 155 -9.96 8.55 6.09
N ASN A 156 -8.64 8.52 5.83
CA ASN A 156 -7.78 7.39 6.17
C ASN A 156 -7.46 7.32 7.68
N ASN A 157 -7.62 8.41 8.43
CA ASN A 157 -7.46 8.40 9.88
C ASN A 157 -8.40 7.40 10.57
N SER A 158 -9.58 7.17 10.01
CA SER A 158 -10.54 6.19 10.52
C SER A 158 -10.02 4.77 10.44
N LEU A 159 -9.19 4.44 9.44
CA LEU A 159 -8.57 3.12 9.23
C LEU A 159 -7.66 2.72 10.41
N TYR A 160 -6.93 3.69 10.95
CA TYR A 160 -6.00 3.49 12.08
C TYR A 160 -6.66 3.65 13.45
N SER A 161 -7.97 3.97 13.52
CA SER A 161 -8.76 4.05 14.74
C SER A 161 -8.98 2.68 15.38
N HIS A 162 -9.50 2.63 16.61
CA HIS A 162 -9.92 1.37 17.22
C HIS A 162 -10.94 0.60 16.38
N PHE A 163 -11.87 1.33 15.77
CA PHE A 163 -12.90 0.72 14.93
C PHE A 163 -12.29 0.17 13.63
N GLY A 164 -11.45 0.97 12.94
CA GLY A 164 -10.80 0.55 11.70
C GLY A 164 -9.92 -0.70 11.91
N VAL A 165 -9.09 -0.71 12.96
CA VAL A 165 -8.24 -1.86 13.29
C VAL A 165 -9.07 -3.12 13.59
N ARG A 166 -10.21 -3.00 14.28
CA ARG A 166 -11.13 -4.13 14.50
C ARG A 166 -11.79 -4.60 13.21
N SER A 167 -12.14 -3.69 12.29
CA SER A 167 -12.67 -4.07 10.98
C SER A 167 -11.62 -4.82 10.15
N ILE A 168 -10.35 -4.40 10.19
CA ILE A 168 -9.24 -5.12 9.54
C ILE A 168 -9.11 -6.52 10.14
N HIS A 169 -9.12 -6.63 11.48
CA HIS A 169 -9.06 -7.94 12.14
C HIS A 169 -10.21 -8.85 11.72
N ALA A 170 -11.44 -8.33 11.64
CA ALA A 170 -12.61 -9.11 11.27
C ALA A 170 -12.61 -9.53 9.78
N ALA A 171 -12.07 -8.68 8.88
CA ALA A 171 -11.98 -8.97 7.46
C ALA A 171 -10.87 -9.98 7.11
N LEU A 172 -9.86 -10.14 7.98
CA LEU A 172 -8.83 -11.16 7.82
C LEU A 172 -9.37 -12.55 8.18
N LYS A 173 -8.96 -13.57 7.45
CA LYS A 173 -9.17 -14.97 7.81
C LYS A 173 -8.39 -15.34 9.07
N SER A 174 -8.76 -16.45 9.72
CA SER A 174 -7.94 -17.06 10.76
C SER A 174 -6.53 -17.32 10.23
N ASN A 175 -5.50 -16.93 10.98
CA ASN A 175 -4.10 -16.91 10.56
C ASN A 175 -3.76 -15.89 9.45
N GLY A 176 -4.67 -15.00 9.09
CA GLY A 176 -4.41 -13.91 8.15
C GLY A 176 -3.48 -12.84 8.72
N ARG A 177 -2.93 -12.02 7.84
CA ARG A 177 -1.93 -10.99 8.17
C ARG A 177 -2.34 -9.62 7.61
N ALA A 178 -2.20 -8.58 8.43
CA ALA A 178 -2.14 -7.20 7.93
C ALA A 178 -0.73 -6.64 8.05
N VAL A 179 -0.28 -5.88 7.04
CA VAL A 179 0.98 -5.12 7.11
C VAL A 179 0.69 -3.66 6.82
N PHE A 180 1.19 -2.77 7.69
CA PHE A 180 0.97 -1.33 7.61
C PHE A 180 2.31 -0.63 7.41
N TRP A 181 2.40 0.17 6.37
CA TRP A 181 3.53 1.07 6.18
C TRP A 181 3.39 2.30 7.08
N SER A 182 4.49 2.78 7.63
CA SER A 182 4.52 3.97 8.48
C SER A 182 5.82 4.76 8.31
N ALA A 183 5.70 6.08 8.14
CA ALA A 183 6.83 6.99 8.05
C ALA A 183 7.64 7.06 9.35
N GLN A 184 7.02 6.73 10.49
CA GLN A 184 7.65 6.78 11.80
C GLN A 184 7.01 5.81 12.78
N ALA A 185 7.70 5.55 13.90
CA ALA A 185 7.15 4.71 14.97
C ALA A 185 5.94 5.37 15.64
N ASP A 186 4.86 4.62 15.82
CA ASP A 186 3.69 5.00 16.61
C ASP A 186 3.37 3.90 17.66
N PRO A 187 3.89 4.02 18.88
CA PRO A 187 3.61 3.05 19.95
C PRO A 187 2.13 2.99 20.35
N ARG A 188 1.35 4.08 20.10
CA ARG A 188 -0.10 4.09 20.37
C ARG A 188 -0.83 3.24 19.35
N PHE A 189 -0.39 3.28 18.09
CA PHE A 189 -0.95 2.44 17.04
C PHE A 189 -0.62 0.96 17.30
N GLU A 190 0.63 0.64 17.62
CA GLU A 190 1.04 -0.72 17.97
C GLU A 190 0.21 -1.28 19.15
N LYS A 191 0.01 -0.48 20.20
CA LYS A 191 -0.86 -0.85 21.33
C LYS A 191 -2.31 -1.07 20.90
N ARG A 192 -2.80 -0.31 19.92
CA ARG A 192 -4.14 -0.43 19.36
C ARG A 192 -4.32 -1.75 18.63
N LEU A 193 -3.35 -2.13 17.80
CA LEU A 193 -3.31 -3.43 17.10
C LEU A 193 -3.35 -4.59 18.11
N ARG A 194 -2.49 -4.58 19.13
CA ARG A 194 -2.47 -5.62 20.18
C ARG A 194 -3.79 -5.71 20.93
N LYS A 195 -4.43 -4.58 21.25
CA LYS A 195 -5.75 -4.55 21.90
C LYS A 195 -6.88 -5.10 21.02
N ALA A 196 -6.72 -5.06 19.70
CA ALA A 196 -7.68 -5.64 18.76
C ALA A 196 -7.51 -7.16 18.56
N GLY A 197 -6.49 -7.78 19.17
CA GLY A 197 -6.24 -9.22 19.11
C GLY A 197 -5.06 -9.64 18.24
N PHE A 198 -4.35 -8.69 17.63
CA PHE A 198 -3.19 -9.01 16.79
C PHE A 198 -1.93 -9.35 17.60
N THR A 199 -1.17 -10.31 17.10
CA THR A 199 0.27 -10.43 17.42
C THR A 199 1.03 -9.47 16.52
N VAL A 200 1.82 -8.54 17.10
CA VAL A 200 2.42 -7.43 16.35
C VAL A 200 3.93 -7.45 16.42
N LYS A 201 4.58 -7.31 15.25
CA LYS A 201 6.01 -7.10 15.10
C LYS A 201 6.24 -5.82 14.30
N ALA A 202 7.13 -4.95 14.77
CA ALA A 202 7.59 -3.77 14.06
C ALA A 202 8.89 -4.10 13.31
N VAL A 203 8.90 -3.91 12.00
CA VAL A 203 10.03 -4.23 11.11
C VAL A 203 10.58 -2.95 10.52
N PRO A 204 11.84 -2.56 10.83
CA PRO A 204 12.46 -1.39 10.22
C PRO A 204 12.65 -1.57 8.72
N ALA A 205 12.30 -0.54 7.93
CA ALA A 205 12.41 -0.54 6.48
C ALA A 205 13.35 0.58 6.00
N ARG A 206 14.14 0.28 4.98
CA ARG A 206 15.06 1.22 4.33
C ARG A 206 14.37 1.86 3.12
N THR A 207 14.86 3.04 2.71
CA THR A 207 14.38 3.74 1.51
C THR A 207 14.89 3.10 0.21
N HIS A 208 16.14 2.63 0.22
CA HIS A 208 16.81 1.98 -0.93
C HIS A 208 17.85 0.96 -0.42
N PRO A 209 18.32 0.01 -1.25
CA PRO A 209 19.23 -1.06 -0.81
C PRO A 209 20.53 -0.58 -0.17
N GLY A 210 21.07 0.55 -0.64
CA GLY A 210 22.30 1.16 -0.10
C GLY A 210 22.12 2.03 1.15
N ALA A 211 20.90 2.22 1.65
CA ALA A 211 20.66 3.04 2.84
C ALA A 211 21.26 2.40 4.09
N LYS A 212 22.07 3.16 4.83
CA LYS A 212 22.75 2.67 6.05
C LYS A 212 21.79 2.47 7.22
N ARG A 213 20.70 3.25 7.28
CA ARG A 213 19.70 3.22 8.37
C ARG A 213 18.30 3.03 7.82
N ALA A 214 17.43 2.43 8.63
CA ALA A 214 16.01 2.42 8.34
C ALA A 214 15.45 3.85 8.47
N ALA A 215 14.53 4.21 7.57
CA ALA A 215 13.83 5.50 7.60
C ALA A 215 12.33 5.31 7.91
N TYR A 216 11.82 4.10 7.70
CA TYR A 216 10.42 3.76 7.82
C TYR A 216 10.23 2.54 8.73
N LEU A 217 8.97 2.26 9.06
CA LEU A 217 8.58 1.13 9.89
C LEU A 217 7.39 0.40 9.24
N LEU A 218 7.44 -0.93 9.23
CA LEU A 218 6.33 -1.77 8.83
C LEU A 218 5.78 -2.49 10.07
N TYR A 219 4.48 -2.29 10.36
CA TYR A 219 3.80 -3.05 11.40
C TYR A 219 3.21 -4.31 10.78
N VAL A 220 3.76 -5.46 11.14
CA VAL A 220 3.22 -6.79 10.79
C VAL A 220 2.30 -7.22 11.90
N ALA A 221 1.03 -7.44 11.59
CA ALA A 221 -0.03 -7.76 12.52
C ALA A 221 -0.70 -9.08 12.11
N ASP A 222 -0.47 -10.12 12.87
CA ASP A 222 -1.00 -11.48 12.65
C ASP A 222 -2.26 -11.71 13.49
N ARG A 223 -3.33 -12.20 12.82
CA ARG A 223 -4.57 -12.63 13.45
C ARG A 223 -4.46 -14.06 13.99
#